data_51b618397c994046c00750079ee15630
#
_entry.id   51b618397c994046c00750079ee15630
#
_cell.length_a   1.000
_cell.length_b   1.000
_cell.length_c   1.000
_cell.angle_alpha   90.00
_cell.angle_beta   90.00
_cell.angle_gamma   90.00
#
_symmetry.space_group_name_H-M   'P 1'
#
loop_
_entity.id
_entity.type
_entity.pdbx_description
1 polymer ?
#
loop_
_entity_poly.entity_id
_entity_poly.type
_entity_poly.pdbx_seq_one_letter_code
_entity_poly.pdbx_strand_id
1 'polypeptide(L)'
;MPGYTHLQVAMPSSCGLWLGAYAEALTDDMRLLIAAFEQSNLNPLGSAAGYGSSAPLNRTMTTQLLGFADLDYNAIYAQMNRGRMERTVAFAYSSVAETIGRLAMDCCMFNSQNFGFIKLPDTMTTGSSIMPHKKNPDVFELIRAHANHICALPDTIRHITTNLPVGYFRDLQLLKEVYFPLFDDLNDLLDITTYAVEHMEMKTDIMSNPLYMPAFSVEEVNARVSQGVPFRDAYRQVADEITHGTFQQHASIEETL
;
A
#
# COMPACT_ATOMS: atom_id res chain seq x y z
N MET A 1 -12.90 -12.94 10.92
CA MET A 1 -11.52 -13.06 11.45
C MET A 1 -11.36 -12.16 12.67
N PRO A 2 -10.42 -12.44 13.60
CA PRO A 2 -10.13 -11.51 14.70
C PRO A 2 -9.35 -10.29 14.20
N GLY A 3 -9.71 -9.12 14.71
CA GLY A 3 -8.93 -7.90 14.56
C GLY A 3 -7.84 -7.82 15.64
N TYR A 4 -6.70 -7.24 15.30
CA TYR A 4 -5.56 -7.11 16.20
C TYR A 4 -5.16 -5.65 16.39
N THR A 5 -4.82 -5.30 17.62
CA THR A 5 -4.09 -4.08 17.98
C THR A 5 -2.91 -4.45 18.86
N HIS A 6 -1.74 -3.84 18.66
CA HIS A 6 -0.52 -4.19 19.39
C HIS A 6 -0.16 -5.69 19.33
N LEU A 7 -0.53 -6.38 18.26
CA LEU A 7 -0.43 -7.83 18.08
C LEU A 7 -1.18 -8.64 19.17
N GLN A 8 -2.19 -8.03 19.80
CA GLN A 8 -3.13 -8.69 20.71
C GLN A 8 -4.50 -8.75 20.07
N VAL A 9 -5.26 -9.81 20.36
CA VAL A 9 -6.66 -9.94 19.94
C VAL A 9 -7.45 -8.76 20.50
N ALA A 10 -8.14 -8.07 19.63
CA ALA A 10 -8.91 -6.88 20.01
C ALA A 10 -10.41 -7.10 19.85
N MET A 11 -10.91 -7.06 18.61
CA MET A 11 -12.34 -7.11 18.30
C MET A 11 -12.62 -8.06 17.14
N PRO A 12 -13.88 -8.49 16.95
CA PRO A 12 -14.27 -9.17 15.70
C PRO A 12 -14.04 -8.28 14.49
N SER A 13 -13.66 -8.89 13.38
CA SER A 13 -13.46 -8.25 12.09
C SER A 13 -13.79 -9.24 10.97
N SER A 14 -13.67 -8.81 9.72
CA SER A 14 -13.85 -9.68 8.56
C SER A 14 -12.73 -9.54 7.54
N CYS A 15 -12.60 -10.53 6.68
CA CYS A 15 -11.70 -10.44 5.53
C CYS A 15 -12.11 -9.31 4.58
N GLY A 16 -13.43 -9.05 4.47
CA GLY A 16 -13.97 -7.96 3.67
C GLY A 16 -13.54 -6.59 4.19
N LEU A 17 -13.63 -6.35 5.50
CA LEU A 17 -13.14 -5.11 6.12
C LEU A 17 -11.62 -4.96 5.96
N TRP A 18 -10.86 -6.04 6.17
CA TRP A 18 -9.41 -6.02 6.02
C TRP A 18 -8.96 -5.69 4.59
N LEU A 19 -9.45 -6.43 3.58
CA LEU A 19 -9.10 -6.16 2.18
C LEU A 19 -9.72 -4.87 1.66
N GLY A 20 -10.94 -4.53 2.12
CA GLY A 20 -11.61 -3.27 1.79
C GLY A 20 -10.81 -2.05 2.20
N ALA A 21 -10.15 -2.09 3.37
CA ALA A 21 -9.28 -0.99 3.81
C ALA A 21 -8.09 -0.75 2.86
N TYR A 22 -7.51 -1.82 2.29
CA TYR A 22 -6.47 -1.68 1.26
C TYR A 22 -7.02 -1.16 -0.06
N ALA A 23 -8.24 -1.58 -0.46
CA ALA A 23 -8.90 -1.04 -1.65
C ALA A 23 -9.18 0.46 -1.53
N GLU A 24 -9.62 0.93 -0.35
CA GLU A 24 -9.79 2.36 -0.07
C GLU A 24 -8.45 3.11 -0.11
N ALA A 25 -7.40 2.58 0.52
CA ALA A 25 -6.07 3.17 0.48
C ALA A 25 -5.53 3.29 -0.96
N LEU A 26 -5.65 2.24 -1.77
CA LEU A 26 -5.27 2.27 -3.18
C LEU A 26 -6.11 3.28 -3.99
N THR A 27 -7.38 3.50 -3.62
CA THR A 27 -8.22 4.53 -4.23
C THR A 27 -7.70 5.94 -3.92
N ASP A 28 -7.18 6.18 -2.72
CA ASP A 28 -6.54 7.44 -2.36
C ASP A 28 -5.18 7.60 -3.08
N ASP A 29 -4.40 6.52 -3.21
CA ASP A 29 -3.16 6.52 -3.98
C ASP A 29 -3.39 6.86 -5.47
N MET A 30 -4.50 6.40 -6.06
CA MET A 30 -4.90 6.77 -7.42
C MET A 30 -5.09 8.28 -7.62
N ARG A 31 -5.53 9.00 -6.60
CA ARG A 31 -5.64 10.48 -6.65
C ARG A 31 -4.28 11.14 -6.77
N LEU A 32 -3.26 10.60 -6.09
CA LEU A 32 -1.88 11.07 -6.22
C LEU A 32 -1.32 10.77 -7.62
N LEU A 33 -1.62 9.58 -8.17
CA LEU A 33 -1.21 9.22 -9.53
C LEU A 33 -1.84 10.15 -10.57
N ILE A 34 -3.13 10.48 -10.44
CA ILE A 34 -3.82 11.42 -11.32
C ILE A 34 -3.17 12.81 -11.24
N ALA A 35 -2.89 13.32 -10.04
CA ALA A 35 -2.24 14.61 -9.88
C ALA A 35 -0.81 14.63 -10.47
N ALA A 36 -0.05 13.54 -10.30
CA ALA A 36 1.27 13.38 -10.89
C ALA A 36 1.21 13.32 -12.42
N PHE A 37 0.21 12.62 -12.98
CA PHE A 37 -0.06 12.58 -14.41
C PHE A 37 -0.38 13.97 -14.96
N GLU A 38 -1.30 14.70 -14.35
CA GLU A 38 -1.67 16.06 -14.77
C GLU A 38 -0.47 16.99 -14.76
N GLN A 39 0.39 16.91 -13.74
CA GLN A 39 1.60 17.71 -13.64
C GLN A 39 2.65 17.35 -14.71
N SER A 40 2.74 16.08 -15.11
CA SER A 40 3.68 15.60 -16.13
C SER A 40 3.16 15.73 -17.56
N ASN A 41 1.86 15.96 -17.76
CA ASN A 41 1.21 16.01 -19.07
C ASN A 41 1.29 17.40 -19.72
N LEU A 42 2.48 18.02 -19.63
CA LEU A 42 2.80 19.31 -20.24
C LEU A 42 3.95 19.16 -21.23
N ASN A 43 3.83 19.77 -22.41
CA ASN A 43 4.82 19.65 -23.47
C ASN A 43 6.02 20.59 -23.25
N PRO A 44 7.23 20.09 -22.97
CA PRO A 44 8.43 20.91 -22.80
C PRO A 44 9.14 21.23 -24.12
N LEU A 45 8.76 20.59 -25.24
CA LEU A 45 9.50 20.70 -26.50
C LEU A 45 9.53 22.13 -27.03
N GLY A 46 10.63 22.49 -27.65
CA GLY A 46 10.90 23.82 -28.15
C GLY A 46 11.46 24.80 -27.11
N SER A 47 11.69 24.34 -25.86
CA SER A 47 12.45 25.11 -24.86
C SER A 47 13.95 25.17 -25.18
N ALA A 48 14.41 24.44 -26.18
CA ALA A 48 15.80 24.30 -26.61
C ALA A 48 16.71 23.86 -25.42
N ALA A 49 17.87 24.52 -25.26
CA ALA A 49 18.76 24.23 -24.13
C ALA A 49 18.29 24.89 -22.80
N GLY A 50 17.02 25.19 -22.66
CA GLY A 50 16.42 25.75 -21.46
C GLY A 50 16.20 27.26 -21.48
N TYR A 51 16.47 27.93 -22.60
CA TYR A 51 16.31 29.37 -22.73
C TYR A 51 15.52 29.81 -23.97
N GLY A 52 14.86 28.85 -24.64
CA GLY A 52 14.09 29.10 -25.85
C GLY A 52 14.96 29.08 -27.12
N SER A 53 14.34 29.44 -28.24
CA SER A 53 14.97 29.48 -29.56
C SER A 53 14.46 30.68 -30.36
N SER A 54 15.31 31.24 -31.20
CA SER A 54 14.93 32.24 -32.21
C SER A 54 14.37 31.60 -33.47
N ALA A 55 14.41 30.28 -33.60
CA ALA A 55 13.78 29.57 -34.72
C ALA A 55 12.26 29.66 -34.65
N PRO A 56 11.53 29.71 -35.77
CA PRO A 56 10.08 29.82 -35.79
C PRO A 56 9.42 28.46 -35.45
N LEU A 57 9.53 28.05 -34.21
CA LEU A 57 8.97 26.80 -33.70
C LEU A 57 7.49 26.95 -33.38
N ASN A 58 6.66 26.03 -33.90
CA ASN A 58 5.24 25.96 -33.54
C ASN A 58 5.03 24.99 -32.38
N ARG A 59 5.24 25.46 -31.16
CA ARG A 59 5.14 24.64 -29.94
C ARG A 59 3.69 24.18 -29.65
N THR A 60 2.70 24.98 -30.03
CA THR A 60 1.28 24.60 -29.90
C THR A 60 0.93 23.41 -30.80
N MET A 61 1.41 23.41 -32.05
CA MET A 61 1.20 22.29 -32.96
C MET A 61 1.82 21.00 -32.43
N THR A 62 3.05 21.05 -31.93
CA THR A 62 3.70 19.85 -31.35
C THR A 62 2.99 19.36 -30.09
N THR A 63 2.46 20.27 -29.25
CA THR A 63 1.61 19.90 -28.11
C THR A 63 0.39 19.10 -28.53
N GLN A 64 -0.34 19.60 -29.54
CA GLN A 64 -1.54 18.94 -30.07
C GLN A 64 -1.22 17.60 -30.74
N LEU A 65 -0.18 17.53 -31.56
CA LEU A 65 0.22 16.30 -32.26
C LEU A 65 0.69 15.20 -31.32
N LEU A 66 1.31 15.55 -30.20
CA LEU A 66 1.78 14.60 -29.20
C LEU A 66 0.72 14.26 -28.14
N GLY A 67 -0.42 14.94 -28.14
CA GLY A 67 -1.52 14.66 -27.23
C GLY A 67 -1.30 15.15 -25.80
N PHE A 68 -0.38 16.09 -25.57
CA PHE A 68 -0.23 16.73 -24.26
C PHE A 68 -1.44 17.61 -23.93
N ALA A 69 -1.76 17.72 -22.65
CA ALA A 69 -2.88 18.57 -22.21
C ALA A 69 -2.62 20.06 -22.47
N ASP A 70 -1.39 20.51 -22.28
CA ASP A 70 -0.99 21.91 -22.51
C ASP A 70 0.53 22.01 -22.75
N LEU A 71 1.01 23.22 -22.91
CA LEU A 71 2.40 23.57 -23.14
C LEU A 71 3.08 24.00 -21.84
N ASP A 72 4.29 23.58 -21.63
CA ASP A 72 5.20 24.17 -20.64
C ASP A 72 5.71 25.52 -21.20
N TYR A 73 5.00 26.60 -20.87
CA TYR A 73 5.15 27.90 -21.54
C TYR A 73 6.53 28.52 -21.33
N ASN A 74 7.05 28.49 -20.11
CA ASN A 74 8.33 29.10 -19.79
C ASN A 74 9.48 28.15 -20.12
N ALA A 75 10.33 28.51 -21.09
CA ALA A 75 11.44 27.67 -21.53
C ALA A 75 12.45 27.35 -20.40
N ILE A 76 12.65 28.29 -19.47
CA ILE A 76 13.52 28.07 -18.31
C ILE A 76 12.88 27.06 -17.36
N TYR A 77 11.59 27.20 -17.11
CA TYR A 77 10.85 26.28 -16.25
C TYR A 77 10.82 24.85 -16.83
N ALA A 78 10.61 24.70 -18.12
CA ALA A 78 10.64 23.41 -18.79
C ALA A 78 11.94 22.63 -18.51
N GLN A 79 13.07 23.34 -18.42
CA GLN A 79 14.34 22.72 -18.01
C GLN A 79 14.46 22.53 -16.49
N MET A 80 13.99 23.49 -15.69
CA MET A 80 13.98 23.38 -14.22
C MET A 80 13.08 22.26 -13.71
N ASN A 81 12.04 21.91 -14.47
CA ASN A 81 11.09 20.86 -14.10
C ASN A 81 11.72 19.45 -14.17
N ARG A 82 12.87 19.30 -14.82
CA ARG A 82 13.64 18.07 -14.85
C ARG A 82 14.09 17.67 -13.44
N GLY A 83 13.84 16.41 -13.06
CA GLY A 83 14.04 15.92 -11.70
C GLY A 83 12.87 16.18 -10.77
N ARG A 84 12.20 17.33 -10.90
CA ARG A 84 11.00 17.63 -10.13
C ARG A 84 9.80 16.77 -10.57
N MET A 85 9.55 16.68 -11.88
CA MET A 85 8.49 15.87 -12.46
C MET A 85 8.73 14.40 -12.17
N GLU A 86 9.92 13.90 -12.44
CA GLU A 86 10.30 12.51 -12.19
C GLU A 86 10.11 12.14 -10.70
N ARG A 87 10.49 13.04 -9.79
CA ARG A 87 10.28 12.84 -8.36
C ARG A 87 8.80 12.82 -7.98
N THR A 88 7.97 13.70 -8.57
CA THR A 88 6.52 13.72 -8.29
C THR A 88 5.86 12.41 -8.69
N VAL A 89 6.18 11.88 -9.87
CA VAL A 89 5.69 10.57 -10.31
C VAL A 89 6.20 9.47 -9.39
N ALA A 90 7.49 9.48 -9.05
CA ALA A 90 8.06 8.49 -8.13
C ALA A 90 7.40 8.53 -6.74
N PHE A 91 7.02 9.69 -6.22
CA PHE A 91 6.25 9.81 -4.98
C PHE A 91 4.86 9.17 -5.09
N ALA A 92 4.15 9.41 -6.18
CA ALA A 92 2.84 8.79 -6.39
C ALA A 92 2.96 7.26 -6.49
N TYR A 93 3.99 6.76 -7.16
CA TYR A 93 4.29 5.33 -7.27
C TYR A 93 4.70 4.72 -5.92
N SER A 94 5.49 5.45 -5.13
CA SER A 94 5.89 4.99 -3.80
C SER A 94 4.70 4.87 -2.83
N SER A 95 3.67 5.73 -2.96
CA SER A 95 2.44 5.62 -2.16
C SER A 95 1.71 4.30 -2.42
N VAL A 96 1.53 3.94 -3.70
CA VAL A 96 0.96 2.63 -4.08
C VAL A 96 1.81 1.48 -3.55
N ALA A 97 3.13 1.56 -3.74
CA ALA A 97 4.06 0.53 -3.27
C ALA A 97 4.02 0.37 -1.75
N GLU A 98 3.92 1.47 -0.98
CA GLU A 98 3.80 1.43 0.49
C GLU A 98 2.53 0.70 0.93
N THR A 99 1.40 0.99 0.29
CA THR A 99 0.12 0.30 0.55
C THR A 99 0.25 -1.20 0.28
N ILE A 100 0.86 -1.59 -0.84
CA ILE A 100 1.09 -3.00 -1.20
C ILE A 100 2.09 -3.67 -0.26
N GLY A 101 3.17 -2.99 0.10
CA GLY A 101 4.16 -3.50 1.05
C GLY A 101 3.55 -3.81 2.42
N ARG A 102 2.61 -2.97 2.87
CA ARG A 102 1.84 -3.18 4.10
C ARG A 102 0.91 -4.39 4.00
N LEU A 103 0.17 -4.53 2.89
CA LEU A 103 -0.65 -5.71 2.61
C LEU A 103 0.21 -6.99 2.63
N ALA A 104 1.36 -6.96 1.97
CA ALA A 104 2.27 -8.10 1.91
C ALA A 104 2.79 -8.49 3.31
N MET A 105 3.05 -7.51 4.19
CA MET A 105 3.42 -7.80 5.58
C MET A 105 2.29 -8.46 6.36
N ASP A 106 1.05 -7.97 6.22
CA ASP A 106 -0.11 -8.61 6.82
C ASP A 106 -0.28 -10.06 6.32
N CYS A 107 -0.13 -10.29 5.00
CA CYS A 107 -0.20 -11.62 4.42
C CYS A 107 0.88 -12.55 4.96
N CYS A 108 2.13 -12.10 5.12
CA CYS A 108 3.19 -12.88 5.76
C CYS A 108 2.82 -13.27 7.19
N MET A 109 2.27 -12.31 7.95
CA MET A 109 1.86 -12.54 9.33
C MET A 109 0.68 -13.51 9.41
N PHE A 110 -0.37 -13.29 8.61
CA PHE A 110 -1.57 -14.11 8.62
C PHE A 110 -1.38 -15.51 8.02
N ASN A 111 -0.36 -15.69 7.16
CA ASN A 111 0.04 -17.03 6.69
C ASN A 111 0.89 -17.78 7.72
N SER A 112 1.48 -17.12 8.72
CA SER A 112 2.33 -17.76 9.71
C SER A 112 1.58 -18.83 10.50
N GLN A 113 2.32 -19.83 11.01
CA GLN A 113 1.74 -20.94 11.78
C GLN A 113 0.98 -20.47 13.04
N ASN A 114 1.36 -19.33 13.62
CA ASN A 114 0.71 -18.79 14.82
C ASN A 114 -0.66 -18.17 14.53
N PHE A 115 -0.81 -17.51 13.38
CA PHE A 115 -2.09 -16.92 12.96
C PHE A 115 -2.88 -17.91 12.09
N GLY A 116 -2.31 -18.32 10.99
CA GLY A 116 -2.89 -19.31 10.08
C GLY A 116 -4.25 -18.88 9.52
N PHE A 117 -4.48 -17.59 9.28
CA PHE A 117 -5.75 -17.05 8.77
C PHE A 117 -5.87 -17.19 7.25
N ILE A 118 -4.73 -17.18 6.56
CA ILE A 118 -4.65 -17.41 5.12
C ILE A 118 -3.78 -18.62 4.81
N LYS A 119 -4.05 -19.24 3.68
CA LYS A 119 -3.26 -20.33 3.12
C LYS A 119 -2.90 -19.98 1.69
N LEU A 120 -1.65 -20.22 1.33
CA LEU A 120 -1.15 -20.03 -0.03
C LEU A 120 -1.10 -21.38 -0.75
N PRO A 121 -1.34 -21.41 -2.07
CA PRO A 121 -1.10 -22.59 -2.87
C PRO A 121 0.40 -22.94 -2.91
N ASP A 122 0.71 -24.21 -3.12
CA ASP A 122 2.10 -24.70 -3.13
C ASP A 122 2.98 -24.01 -4.19
N THR A 123 2.38 -23.55 -5.28
CA THR A 123 3.06 -22.80 -6.36
C THR A 123 3.55 -21.41 -5.92
N MET A 124 3.05 -20.88 -4.80
CA MET A 124 3.39 -19.57 -4.25
C MET A 124 4.20 -19.65 -2.96
N THR A 125 4.66 -20.86 -2.62
CA THR A 125 5.44 -21.11 -1.41
C THR A 125 6.72 -21.84 -1.76
N THR A 126 7.78 -21.62 -0.98
CA THR A 126 8.96 -22.47 -1.05
C THR A 126 9.05 -23.36 0.16
N GLY A 127 9.56 -24.57 -0.06
CA GLY A 127 9.81 -25.53 0.99
C GLY A 127 11.18 -25.37 1.62
N SER A 128 11.48 -26.25 2.57
CA SER A 128 12.82 -26.40 3.15
C SER A 128 13.41 -27.75 2.72
N SER A 129 14.69 -27.75 2.39
CA SER A 129 15.42 -29.00 2.05
C SER A 129 15.54 -29.99 3.21
N ILE A 130 15.33 -29.53 4.44
CA ILE A 130 15.51 -30.33 5.67
C ILE A 130 14.26 -30.33 6.58
N MET A 131 13.27 -29.49 6.31
CA MET A 131 12.03 -29.37 7.11
C MET A 131 10.81 -29.57 6.21
N PRO A 132 10.34 -30.79 5.99
CA PRO A 132 9.29 -31.10 4.99
C PRO A 132 7.94 -30.46 5.27
N HIS A 133 7.68 -30.00 6.49
CA HIS A 133 6.45 -29.32 6.89
C HIS A 133 6.47 -27.81 6.65
N LYS A 134 7.64 -27.23 6.32
CA LYS A 134 7.84 -25.77 6.24
C LYS A 134 7.46 -25.26 4.84
N LYS A 135 6.52 -24.33 4.81
CA LYS A 135 6.11 -23.60 3.60
C LYS A 135 6.26 -22.11 3.87
N ASN A 136 7.12 -21.45 3.10
CA ASN A 136 7.45 -20.05 3.28
C ASN A 136 6.58 -19.18 2.36
N PRO A 137 6.07 -18.02 2.81
CA PRO A 137 5.29 -17.10 1.99
C PRO A 137 6.18 -16.20 1.12
N ASP A 138 7.16 -16.80 0.40
CA ASP A 138 8.22 -16.06 -0.30
C ASP A 138 7.69 -15.02 -1.28
N VAL A 139 6.55 -15.29 -1.92
CA VAL A 139 5.92 -14.33 -2.82
C VAL A 139 5.62 -13.02 -2.10
N PHE A 140 5.04 -13.04 -0.91
CA PHE A 140 4.74 -11.83 -0.15
C PHE A 140 6.00 -11.20 0.48
N GLU A 141 7.01 -11.98 0.79
CA GLU A 141 8.30 -11.44 1.24
C GLU A 141 8.97 -10.64 0.12
N LEU A 142 8.95 -11.15 -1.11
CA LEU A 142 9.50 -10.47 -2.30
C LEU A 142 8.65 -9.25 -2.68
N ILE A 143 7.31 -9.35 -2.65
CA ILE A 143 6.42 -8.19 -2.87
C ILE A 143 6.79 -7.06 -1.90
N ARG A 144 6.93 -7.37 -0.60
CA ARG A 144 7.33 -6.38 0.41
C ARG A 144 8.71 -5.78 0.14
N ALA A 145 9.68 -6.59 -0.27
CA ALA A 145 11.02 -6.12 -0.57
C ALA A 145 11.05 -5.20 -1.80
N HIS A 146 10.35 -5.55 -2.89
CA HIS A 146 10.21 -4.71 -4.08
C HIS A 146 9.45 -3.42 -3.76
N ALA A 147 8.37 -3.48 -3.00
CA ALA A 147 7.66 -2.30 -2.54
C ALA A 147 8.59 -1.33 -1.77
N ASN A 148 9.39 -1.83 -0.84
CA ASN A 148 10.37 -1.03 -0.11
C ASN A 148 11.44 -0.43 -1.02
N HIS A 149 11.86 -1.15 -2.07
CA HIS A 149 12.78 -0.62 -3.09
C HIS A 149 12.16 0.58 -3.81
N ILE A 150 10.93 0.46 -4.30
CA ILE A 150 10.21 1.56 -4.97
C ILE A 150 10.06 2.76 -4.04
N CYS A 151 9.75 2.55 -2.76
CA CYS A 151 9.62 3.62 -1.76
C CYS A 151 10.91 4.45 -1.56
N ALA A 152 12.08 3.92 -1.89
CA ALA A 152 13.35 4.64 -1.77
C ALA A 152 13.67 5.54 -2.98
N LEU A 153 13.02 5.33 -4.13
CA LEU A 153 13.36 6.00 -5.39
C LEU A 153 13.10 7.52 -5.40
N PRO A 154 12.02 8.06 -4.80
CA PRO A 154 11.82 9.51 -4.72
C PRO A 154 12.99 10.25 -4.07
N ASP A 155 13.56 9.69 -3.00
CA ASP A 155 14.72 10.27 -2.32
C ASP A 155 15.99 10.16 -3.16
N THR A 156 16.18 9.05 -3.86
CA THR A 156 17.29 8.89 -4.81
C THR A 156 17.25 9.96 -5.89
N ILE A 157 16.07 10.19 -6.51
CA ILE A 157 15.86 11.23 -7.52
C ILE A 157 16.12 12.61 -6.92
N ARG A 158 15.62 12.88 -5.70
CA ARG A 158 15.84 14.13 -4.99
C ARG A 158 17.33 14.40 -4.78
N HIS A 159 18.10 13.41 -4.37
CA HIS A 159 19.54 13.56 -4.13
C HIS A 159 20.31 13.84 -5.42
N ILE A 160 19.97 13.21 -6.53
CA ILE A 160 20.60 13.48 -7.86
C ILE A 160 20.37 14.94 -8.27
N THR A 161 19.22 15.52 -7.94
CA THR A 161 18.82 16.83 -8.46
C THR A 161 18.96 17.98 -7.42
N THR A 162 19.48 17.68 -6.24
CA THR A 162 19.65 18.68 -5.18
C THR A 162 20.66 19.75 -5.58
N ASN A 163 20.29 21.03 -5.34
CA ASN A 163 21.14 22.21 -5.54
C ASN A 163 21.60 22.47 -6.98
N LEU A 164 20.95 21.87 -7.98
CA LEU A 164 21.24 22.21 -9.38
C LEU A 164 20.79 23.64 -9.68
N PRO A 165 21.63 24.48 -10.27
CA PRO A 165 21.21 25.79 -10.74
C PRO A 165 20.28 25.68 -11.96
N VAL A 166 19.71 26.83 -12.38
CA VAL A 166 18.90 26.91 -13.58
C VAL A 166 19.73 26.55 -14.84
N GLY A 167 19.12 25.81 -15.75
CA GLY A 167 19.73 25.33 -16.98
C GLY A 167 19.94 23.83 -16.98
N TYR A 168 20.62 23.31 -18.02
CA TYR A 168 20.90 21.90 -18.18
C TYR A 168 22.22 21.51 -17.51
N PHE A 169 22.18 20.41 -16.75
CA PHE A 169 23.35 19.78 -16.15
C PHE A 169 23.36 18.28 -16.41
N ARG A 170 24.54 17.68 -16.49
CA ARG A 170 24.70 16.25 -16.79
C ARG A 170 24.22 15.33 -15.67
N ASP A 171 24.10 15.82 -14.45
CA ASP A 171 23.51 15.12 -13.30
C ASP A 171 22.16 14.53 -13.67
N LEU A 172 21.36 15.25 -14.46
CA LEU A 172 20.04 14.80 -14.92
C LEU A 172 20.08 13.55 -15.82
N GLN A 173 21.25 13.14 -16.31
CA GLN A 173 21.35 11.90 -17.08
C GLN A 173 21.20 10.65 -16.19
N LEU A 174 21.62 10.72 -14.93
CA LEU A 174 21.45 9.64 -13.96
C LEU A 174 19.99 9.36 -13.64
N LEU A 175 19.10 10.33 -13.85
CA LEU A 175 17.64 10.13 -13.61
C LEU A 175 17.08 8.95 -14.42
N LYS A 176 17.58 8.72 -15.63
CA LYS A 176 17.08 7.66 -16.51
C LYS A 176 17.29 6.27 -15.92
N GLU A 177 18.41 6.06 -15.24
CA GLU A 177 18.78 4.79 -14.62
C GLU A 177 17.86 4.45 -13.44
N VAL A 178 17.33 5.48 -12.78
CA VAL A 178 16.44 5.33 -11.61
C VAL A 178 14.98 5.37 -12.02
N TYR A 179 14.62 6.27 -12.93
CA TYR A 179 13.22 6.59 -13.23
C TYR A 179 12.57 5.61 -14.22
N PHE A 180 13.30 5.16 -15.25
CA PHE A 180 12.67 4.30 -16.26
C PHE A 180 12.34 2.89 -15.73
N PRO A 181 13.18 2.22 -14.94
CA PRO A 181 12.81 0.92 -14.38
C PRO A 181 11.59 0.98 -13.45
N LEU A 182 11.33 2.13 -12.81
CA LEU A 182 10.23 2.32 -11.87
C LEU A 182 8.87 1.92 -12.45
N PHE A 183 8.64 2.14 -13.75
CA PHE A 183 7.37 1.81 -14.40
C PHE A 183 7.16 0.29 -14.49
N ASP A 184 8.20 -0.43 -14.90
CA ASP A 184 8.16 -1.90 -14.97
C ASP A 184 8.11 -2.50 -13.56
N ASP A 185 8.91 -1.99 -12.62
CA ASP A 185 8.95 -2.45 -11.24
C ASP A 185 7.56 -2.35 -10.56
N LEU A 186 6.83 -1.24 -10.76
CA LEU A 186 5.49 -1.10 -10.18
C LEU A 186 4.47 -1.98 -10.88
N ASN A 187 4.52 -2.12 -12.21
CA ASN A 187 3.63 -3.01 -12.95
C ASN A 187 3.82 -4.46 -12.51
N ASP A 188 5.06 -4.93 -12.43
CA ASP A 188 5.38 -6.28 -11.97
C ASP A 188 4.91 -6.50 -10.52
N LEU A 189 5.08 -5.48 -9.66
CA LEU A 189 4.60 -5.53 -8.27
C LEU A 189 3.08 -5.65 -8.20
N LEU A 190 2.34 -4.90 -9.02
CA LEU A 190 0.88 -4.95 -9.09
C LEU A 190 0.39 -6.29 -9.62
N ASP A 191 1.00 -6.79 -10.69
CA ASP A 191 0.62 -8.06 -11.33
C ASP A 191 0.80 -9.24 -10.37
N ILE A 192 1.97 -9.34 -9.74
CA ILE A 192 2.23 -10.45 -8.79
C ILE A 192 1.36 -10.33 -7.53
N THR A 193 1.08 -9.10 -7.06
CA THR A 193 0.21 -8.89 -5.91
C THR A 193 -1.23 -9.28 -6.23
N THR A 194 -1.73 -8.90 -7.39
CA THR A 194 -3.07 -9.27 -7.88
C THR A 194 -3.18 -10.80 -7.95
N TYR A 195 -2.22 -11.45 -8.60
CA TYR A 195 -2.18 -12.91 -8.68
C TYR A 195 -2.17 -13.56 -7.31
N ALA A 196 -1.36 -13.04 -6.38
CA ALA A 196 -1.24 -13.60 -5.04
C ALA A 196 -2.53 -13.46 -4.23
N VAL A 197 -3.20 -12.31 -4.31
CA VAL A 197 -4.48 -12.08 -3.62
C VAL A 197 -5.61 -12.95 -4.19
N GLU A 198 -5.66 -13.11 -5.51
CA GLU A 198 -6.68 -13.94 -6.18
C GLU A 198 -6.56 -15.44 -5.84
N HIS A 199 -5.36 -15.91 -5.50
CA HIS A 199 -5.09 -17.32 -5.27
C HIS A 199 -4.89 -17.69 -3.80
N MET A 200 -4.85 -16.73 -2.88
CA MET A 200 -4.82 -17.04 -1.45
C MET A 200 -6.20 -17.50 -0.97
N GLU A 201 -6.20 -18.49 -0.10
CA GLU A 201 -7.40 -19.04 0.53
C GLU A 201 -7.57 -18.44 1.94
N MET A 202 -8.75 -17.88 2.23
CA MET A 202 -9.11 -17.42 3.57
C MET A 202 -9.70 -18.58 4.38
N LYS A 203 -9.24 -18.78 5.61
CA LYS A 203 -9.88 -19.73 6.52
C LYS A 203 -11.18 -19.14 7.07
N THR A 204 -12.24 -19.94 7.04
CA THR A 204 -13.59 -19.50 7.42
C THR A 204 -13.96 -19.75 8.88
N ASP A 205 -13.24 -20.66 9.56
CA ASP A 205 -13.54 -21.14 10.91
C ASP A 205 -12.66 -20.53 12.02
N ILE A 206 -11.91 -19.47 11.70
CA ILE A 206 -10.94 -18.86 12.63
C ILE A 206 -11.58 -18.48 13.96
N MET A 207 -12.75 -17.83 13.92
CA MET A 207 -13.44 -17.32 15.10
C MET A 207 -14.06 -18.42 15.96
N SER A 208 -14.14 -19.66 15.48
CA SER A 208 -14.58 -20.80 16.30
C SER A 208 -13.53 -21.26 17.32
N ASN A 209 -12.30 -20.78 17.21
CA ASN A 209 -11.26 -21.07 18.19
C ASN A 209 -11.54 -20.32 19.50
N PRO A 210 -11.62 -21.01 20.66
CA PRO A 210 -11.87 -20.39 21.97
C PRO A 210 -10.92 -19.25 22.34
N LEU A 211 -9.71 -19.24 21.75
CA LEU A 211 -8.74 -18.15 21.92
C LEU A 211 -9.31 -16.78 21.54
N TYR A 212 -10.24 -16.74 20.60
CA TYR A 212 -10.82 -15.50 20.06
C TYR A 212 -12.15 -15.11 20.72
N MET A 213 -12.68 -15.92 21.64
CA MET A 213 -13.92 -15.60 22.36
C MET A 213 -13.84 -14.22 23.07
N PRO A 214 -12.74 -13.84 23.74
CA PRO A 214 -12.65 -12.54 24.39
C PRO A 214 -12.69 -11.33 23.43
N ALA A 215 -12.55 -11.53 22.13
CA ALA A 215 -12.76 -10.45 21.14
C ALA A 215 -14.15 -9.81 21.23
N PHE A 216 -15.16 -10.56 21.69
CA PHE A 216 -16.53 -10.08 21.87
C PHE A 216 -16.78 -9.40 23.23
N SER A 217 -15.75 -9.20 24.06
CA SER A 217 -15.90 -8.61 25.39
C SER A 217 -16.52 -7.22 25.39
N VAL A 218 -16.25 -6.41 24.36
CA VAL A 218 -16.83 -5.06 24.23
C VAL A 218 -18.34 -5.16 24.00
N GLU A 219 -18.79 -6.09 23.20
CA GLU A 219 -20.22 -6.32 22.92
C GLU A 219 -20.96 -6.75 24.20
N GLU A 220 -20.36 -7.61 25.02
CA GLU A 220 -20.92 -8.01 26.30
C GLU A 220 -21.01 -6.84 27.30
N VAL A 221 -19.99 -5.98 27.33
CA VAL A 221 -20.04 -4.73 28.12
C VAL A 221 -21.17 -3.84 27.63
N ASN A 222 -21.27 -3.62 26.32
CA ASN A 222 -22.33 -2.78 25.73
C ASN A 222 -23.73 -3.34 25.99
N ALA A 223 -23.92 -4.66 25.91
CA ALA A 223 -25.17 -5.32 26.21
C ALA A 223 -25.62 -5.08 27.66
N ARG A 224 -24.70 -5.16 28.62
CA ARG A 224 -25.00 -4.88 30.05
C ARG A 224 -25.29 -3.40 30.29
N VAL A 225 -24.57 -2.51 29.63
CA VAL A 225 -24.82 -1.07 29.70
C VAL A 225 -26.21 -0.73 29.17
N SER A 226 -26.66 -1.35 28.08
CA SER A 226 -28.00 -1.16 27.52
C SER A 226 -29.10 -1.66 28.45
N GLN A 227 -28.78 -2.60 29.36
CA GLN A 227 -29.66 -3.09 30.42
C GLN A 227 -29.66 -2.21 31.70
N GLY A 228 -28.88 -1.11 31.68
CA GLY A 228 -28.84 -0.14 32.79
C GLY A 228 -27.66 -0.36 33.77
N VAL A 229 -26.74 -1.29 33.51
CA VAL A 229 -25.55 -1.44 34.35
C VAL A 229 -24.58 -0.30 34.05
N PRO A 230 -24.03 0.42 35.04
CA PRO A 230 -23.01 1.44 34.79
C PRO A 230 -21.79 0.85 34.05
N PHE A 231 -21.27 1.57 33.07
CA PHE A 231 -20.19 1.11 32.21
C PHE A 231 -18.98 0.50 32.97
N ARG A 232 -18.55 1.17 34.04
CA ARG A 232 -17.41 0.72 34.84
C ARG A 232 -17.68 -0.62 35.55
N ASP A 233 -18.90 -0.85 35.97
CA ASP A 233 -19.29 -2.08 36.64
C ASP A 233 -19.48 -3.21 35.63
N ALA A 234 -20.09 -2.93 34.47
CA ALA A 234 -20.18 -3.88 33.36
C ALA A 234 -18.76 -4.31 32.87
N TYR A 235 -17.86 -3.35 32.70
CA TYR A 235 -16.48 -3.63 32.35
C TYR A 235 -15.77 -4.56 33.33
N ARG A 236 -15.90 -4.28 34.65
CA ARG A 236 -15.30 -5.12 35.69
C ARG A 236 -15.86 -6.53 35.71
N GLN A 237 -17.17 -6.67 35.59
CA GLN A 237 -17.84 -7.98 35.54
C GLN A 237 -17.31 -8.82 34.38
N VAL A 238 -17.24 -8.26 33.16
CA VAL A 238 -16.73 -8.96 31.99
C VAL A 238 -15.24 -9.29 32.14
N ALA A 239 -14.44 -8.38 32.67
CA ALA A 239 -13.02 -8.63 32.93
C ALA A 239 -12.79 -9.77 33.95
N ASP A 240 -13.59 -9.82 35.00
CA ASP A 240 -13.55 -10.89 36.01
C ASP A 240 -13.97 -12.24 35.41
N GLU A 241 -15.00 -12.27 34.56
CA GLU A 241 -15.42 -13.49 33.85
C GLU A 241 -14.33 -14.03 32.92
N ILE A 242 -13.65 -13.15 32.16
CA ILE A 242 -12.53 -13.54 31.32
C ILE A 242 -11.37 -14.10 32.18
N THR A 243 -11.06 -13.44 33.28
CA THR A 243 -9.97 -13.85 34.18
C THR A 243 -10.24 -15.21 34.82
N HIS A 244 -11.50 -15.49 35.15
CA HIS A 244 -11.90 -16.78 35.76
C HIS A 244 -12.28 -17.85 34.73
N GLY A 245 -12.23 -17.55 33.44
CA GLY A 245 -12.59 -18.50 32.39
C GLY A 245 -14.08 -18.83 32.32
N THR A 246 -14.94 -17.96 32.83
CA THR A 246 -16.40 -18.10 32.82
C THR A 246 -17.10 -17.23 31.79
N PHE A 247 -16.33 -16.44 31.03
CA PHE A 247 -16.84 -15.57 29.98
C PHE A 247 -17.56 -16.39 28.89
N GLN A 248 -18.76 -15.95 28.51
CA GLN A 248 -19.53 -16.51 27.42
C GLN A 248 -19.87 -15.42 26.41
N GLN A 249 -19.67 -15.71 25.16
CA GLN A 249 -20.05 -14.86 24.03
C GLN A 249 -21.53 -15.06 23.72
N HIS A 250 -22.31 -13.98 23.65
CA HIS A 250 -23.70 -14.00 23.23
C HIS A 250 -23.91 -13.34 21.86
N ALA A 251 -23.12 -12.31 21.54
CA ALA A 251 -23.16 -11.64 20.24
C ALA A 251 -22.58 -12.53 19.13
N SER A 252 -23.21 -12.55 17.96
CA SER A 252 -22.66 -13.17 16.75
C SER A 252 -21.78 -12.20 15.97
N ILE A 253 -20.98 -12.74 15.02
CA ILE A 253 -20.18 -11.89 14.12
C ILE A 253 -21.08 -11.02 13.25
N GLU A 254 -22.21 -11.55 12.78
CA GLU A 254 -23.17 -10.84 11.94
C GLU A 254 -23.85 -9.68 12.66
N GLU A 255 -23.98 -9.77 13.99
CA GLU A 255 -24.54 -8.69 14.82
C GLU A 255 -23.50 -7.62 15.15
N THR A 256 -22.22 -7.93 15.01
CA THR A 256 -21.09 -7.04 15.38
C THR A 256 -20.55 -6.27 14.18
N LEU A 257 -20.66 -6.79 12.98
CA LEU A 257 -20.16 -6.23 11.71
C LEU A 257 -21.28 -5.68 10.86
#